data_be17376a9304a00042ae4fdff592608d
#
_entry.id   be17376a9304a00042ae4fdff592608d
#
_cell.length_a   1.000
_cell.length_b   1.000
_cell.length_c   1.000
_cell.angle_alpha   90.00
_cell.angle_beta   90.00
_cell.angle_gamma   90.00
#
_symmetry.space_group_name_H-M   'P 1'
#
loop_
_entity.id
_entity.type
_entity.pdbx_description
1 polymer ?
#
loop_
_entity_poly.entity_id
_entity_poly.type
_entity_poly.pdbx_seq_one_letter_code
_entity_poly.pdbx_strand_id
1 'polypeptide(L)'
;MKTVVITGSARGLGFEMAKLFRKANLNVVIGDLKEENLRIAKEELDKLEGTGKVEYKVCNVTNSKDIQELIDFTDKEFNSIDIWINNAGVNQPDKPIWELTEQEIDLVLDVDLKGAIIGSKLALEYMSKKKQGAIYNIEGYGSNDAMMKGLSIYGTSKRAITYFTQALAKESEELKTGIIIGRLSPGIMITDFITNALGDKGKIELPEKTKKVYNILGDYPDVVAEFLVNGMLSNTKNNVKIEWLTNRKAAWRFMTANFNKRDFFSKK
;
A
#
# COMPACT_ATOMS: atom_id res chain seq x y z
N MET A 1 2.55 23.58 -4.95
CA MET A 1 1.58 22.43 -5.03
C MET A 1 2.24 21.25 -4.34
N LYS A 2 1.50 20.46 -3.55
CA LYS A 2 2.05 19.28 -2.88
C LYS A 2 2.29 18.15 -3.87
N THR A 3 3.31 17.34 -3.61
CA THR A 3 3.69 16.18 -4.43
C THR A 3 3.61 14.90 -3.60
N VAL A 4 2.94 13.88 -4.15
CA VAL A 4 2.87 12.53 -3.58
C VAL A 4 3.62 11.54 -4.46
N VAL A 5 4.40 10.66 -3.83
CA VAL A 5 5.07 9.52 -4.46
C VAL A 5 4.45 8.23 -3.91
N ILE A 6 4.11 7.31 -4.81
CA ILE A 6 3.48 6.03 -4.43
C ILE A 6 4.24 4.89 -5.12
N THR A 7 4.78 3.96 -4.35
CA THR A 7 5.41 2.74 -4.90
C THR A 7 4.37 1.65 -5.19
N GLY A 8 4.58 0.81 -6.21
CA GLY A 8 3.63 -0.26 -6.58
C GLY A 8 2.27 0.31 -7.01
N SER A 9 2.26 1.35 -7.84
CA SER A 9 1.08 2.16 -8.10
C SER A 9 0.60 2.16 -9.56
N ALA A 10 1.09 1.25 -10.40
CA ALA A 10 0.55 1.06 -11.75
C ALA A 10 -0.82 0.37 -11.76
N ARG A 11 -1.27 -0.19 -10.64
CA ARG A 11 -2.57 -0.87 -10.49
C ARG A 11 -3.00 -0.95 -9.02
N GLY A 12 -4.21 -1.50 -8.80
CA GLY A 12 -4.72 -1.82 -7.46
C GLY A 12 -4.86 -0.60 -6.56
N LEU A 13 -4.60 -0.77 -5.24
CA LEU A 13 -4.78 0.28 -4.25
C LEU A 13 -3.92 1.52 -4.55
N GLY A 14 -2.66 1.31 -4.94
CA GLY A 14 -1.73 2.41 -5.27
C GLY A 14 -2.25 3.27 -6.40
N PHE A 15 -2.80 2.65 -7.45
CA PHE A 15 -3.39 3.36 -8.58
C PHE A 15 -4.67 4.11 -8.19
N GLU A 16 -5.57 3.50 -7.40
CA GLU A 16 -6.77 4.17 -6.92
C GLU A 16 -6.44 5.37 -6.02
N MET A 17 -5.42 5.25 -5.14
CA MET A 17 -4.91 6.40 -4.38
C MET A 17 -4.35 7.49 -5.30
N ALA A 18 -3.60 7.11 -6.34
CA ALA A 18 -3.04 8.06 -7.32
C ALA A 18 -4.14 8.88 -8.02
N LYS A 19 -5.25 8.24 -8.43
CA LYS A 19 -6.44 8.93 -9.00
C LYS A 19 -6.99 9.98 -8.05
N LEU A 20 -7.11 9.65 -6.78
CA LEU A 20 -7.70 10.54 -5.78
C LEU A 20 -6.78 11.71 -5.44
N PHE A 21 -5.47 11.49 -5.35
CA PHE A 21 -4.51 12.58 -5.19
C PHE A 21 -4.48 13.50 -6.40
N ARG A 22 -4.58 12.97 -7.61
CA ARG A 22 -4.71 13.75 -8.85
C ARG A 22 -5.95 14.64 -8.81
N LYS A 23 -7.12 14.09 -8.45
CA LYS A 23 -8.37 14.84 -8.27
C LYS A 23 -8.30 15.88 -7.15
N ALA A 24 -7.48 15.63 -6.12
CA ALA A 24 -7.22 16.59 -5.04
C ALA A 24 -6.20 17.67 -5.41
N ASN A 25 -5.83 17.78 -6.68
CA ASN A 25 -4.88 18.76 -7.22
C ASN A 25 -3.45 18.63 -6.69
N LEU A 26 -2.99 17.42 -6.35
CA LEU A 26 -1.59 17.16 -6.05
C LEU A 26 -0.83 16.74 -7.33
N ASN A 27 0.47 17.01 -7.36
CA ASN A 27 1.36 16.29 -8.26
C ASN A 27 1.48 14.84 -7.79
N VAL A 28 1.47 13.90 -8.73
CA VAL A 28 1.49 12.47 -8.44
C VAL A 28 2.65 11.84 -9.20
N VAL A 29 3.53 11.14 -8.48
CA VAL A 29 4.57 10.31 -9.09
C VAL A 29 4.27 8.85 -8.77
N ILE A 30 4.03 8.07 -9.81
CA ILE A 30 3.80 6.64 -9.69
C ILE A 30 5.08 5.86 -9.96
N GLY A 31 5.40 4.90 -9.08
CA GLY A 31 6.54 3.99 -9.20
C GLY A 31 6.08 2.53 -9.28
N ASP A 32 6.61 1.75 -10.22
CA ASP A 32 6.33 0.31 -10.36
C ASP A 32 7.46 -0.37 -11.16
N LEU A 33 7.46 -1.71 -11.21
CA LEU A 33 8.48 -2.49 -11.91
C LEU A 33 8.39 -2.41 -13.44
N LYS A 34 7.17 -2.34 -13.99
CA LYS A 34 6.92 -2.48 -15.43
C LYS A 34 6.56 -1.14 -16.05
N GLU A 35 7.44 -0.65 -16.93
CA GLU A 35 7.27 0.63 -17.60
C GLU A 35 5.97 0.71 -18.41
N GLU A 36 5.60 -0.36 -19.12
CA GLU A 36 4.36 -0.38 -19.90
C GLU A 36 3.12 -0.16 -19.02
N ASN A 37 3.06 -0.80 -17.85
CA ASN A 37 1.96 -0.61 -16.91
C ASN A 37 1.92 0.83 -16.37
N LEU A 38 3.09 1.42 -16.10
CA LEU A 38 3.22 2.81 -15.65
C LEU A 38 2.75 3.78 -16.73
N ARG A 39 3.11 3.54 -17.99
CA ARG A 39 2.66 4.37 -19.12
C ARG A 39 1.14 4.37 -19.25
N ILE A 40 0.53 3.18 -19.22
CA ILE A 40 -0.93 3.03 -19.26
C ILE A 40 -1.58 3.74 -18.06
N ALA A 41 -1.06 3.52 -16.86
CA ALA A 41 -1.56 4.18 -15.65
C ALA A 41 -1.47 5.71 -15.74
N LYS A 42 -0.34 6.24 -16.23
CA LYS A 42 -0.19 7.69 -16.44
C LYS A 42 -1.20 8.23 -17.43
N GLU A 43 -1.39 7.56 -18.57
CA GLU A 43 -2.38 7.95 -19.58
C GLU A 43 -3.82 8.01 -19.02
N GLU A 44 -4.17 7.09 -18.12
CA GLU A 44 -5.47 7.13 -17.45
C GLU A 44 -5.55 8.27 -16.41
N LEU A 45 -4.49 8.47 -15.64
CA LEU A 45 -4.44 9.56 -14.64
C LEU A 45 -4.48 10.95 -15.29
N ASP A 46 -3.84 11.12 -16.44
CA ASP A 46 -3.81 12.40 -17.17
C ASP A 46 -5.20 12.80 -17.72
N LYS A 47 -6.10 11.84 -17.95
CA LYS A 47 -7.49 12.10 -18.37
C LYS A 47 -8.37 12.59 -17.22
N LEU A 48 -7.93 12.46 -15.98
CA LEU A 48 -8.72 12.87 -14.82
C LEU A 48 -8.64 14.39 -14.62
N GLU A 49 -9.71 14.96 -14.10
CA GLU A 49 -9.74 16.35 -13.67
C GLU A 49 -8.70 16.59 -12.55
N GLY A 50 -8.14 17.79 -12.53
CA GLY A 50 -7.18 18.23 -11.54
C GLY A 50 -6.04 19.05 -12.17
N THR A 51 -5.38 19.86 -11.37
CA THR A 51 -4.31 20.79 -11.82
C THR A 51 -2.89 20.25 -11.59
N GLY A 52 -2.72 19.24 -10.73
CA GLY A 52 -1.42 18.62 -10.49
C GLY A 52 -0.92 17.86 -11.74
N LYS A 53 0.36 17.66 -11.86
CA LYS A 53 0.95 16.84 -12.93
C LYS A 53 1.08 15.39 -12.48
N VAL A 54 1.05 14.46 -13.44
CA VAL A 54 1.33 13.05 -13.20
C VAL A 54 2.61 12.67 -13.93
N GLU A 55 3.54 12.07 -13.20
CA GLU A 55 4.76 11.51 -13.76
C GLU A 55 4.99 10.08 -13.26
N TYR A 56 5.85 9.34 -13.93
CA TYR A 56 6.21 7.99 -13.52
C TYR A 56 7.71 7.73 -13.60
N LYS A 57 8.17 6.80 -12.80
CA LYS A 57 9.53 6.27 -12.85
C LYS A 57 9.50 4.77 -12.57
N VAL A 58 10.18 3.99 -13.41
CA VAL A 58 10.42 2.57 -13.11
C VAL A 58 11.23 2.48 -11.82
N CYS A 59 10.76 1.66 -10.89
CA CYS A 59 11.37 1.50 -9.57
C CYS A 59 11.14 0.08 -9.05
N ASN A 60 12.22 -0.66 -8.91
CA ASN A 60 12.25 -1.90 -8.14
C ASN A 60 12.55 -1.56 -6.67
N VAL A 61 11.57 -1.70 -5.79
CA VAL A 61 11.72 -1.36 -4.37
C VAL A 61 12.72 -2.26 -3.62
N THR A 62 13.12 -3.40 -4.20
CA THR A 62 14.18 -4.24 -3.62
C THR A 62 15.59 -3.69 -3.89
N ASN A 63 15.71 -2.70 -4.78
CA ASN A 63 16.95 -2.01 -5.12
C ASN A 63 16.95 -0.58 -4.57
N SER A 64 17.80 -0.33 -3.60
CA SER A 64 17.92 1.00 -2.98
C SER A 64 18.29 2.13 -3.95
N LYS A 65 19.02 1.79 -5.03
CA LYS A 65 19.40 2.78 -6.06
C LYS A 65 18.16 3.22 -6.86
N ASP A 66 17.27 2.31 -7.21
CA ASP A 66 16.03 2.65 -7.92
C ASP A 66 15.14 3.57 -7.06
N ILE A 67 15.06 3.30 -5.74
CA ILE A 67 14.31 4.17 -4.82
C ILE A 67 14.94 5.56 -4.75
N GLN A 68 16.28 5.65 -4.67
CA GLN A 68 16.97 6.94 -4.70
C GLN A 68 16.72 7.68 -6.02
N GLU A 69 16.80 6.99 -7.14
CA GLU A 69 16.50 7.57 -8.46
C GLU A 69 15.05 8.06 -8.57
N LEU A 70 14.08 7.38 -7.93
CA LEU A 70 12.70 7.85 -7.88
C LEU A 70 12.57 9.15 -7.07
N ILE A 71 13.31 9.28 -5.97
CA ILE A 71 13.37 10.50 -5.16
C ILE A 71 14.01 11.64 -5.97
N ASP A 72 15.17 11.39 -6.58
CA ASP A 72 15.91 12.39 -7.35
C ASP A 72 15.12 12.88 -8.57
N PHE A 73 14.45 11.95 -9.26
CA PHE A 73 13.52 12.26 -10.34
C PHE A 73 12.39 13.16 -9.87
N THR A 74 11.75 12.81 -8.74
CA THR A 74 10.64 13.59 -8.19
C THR A 74 11.10 14.99 -7.75
N ASP A 75 12.26 15.09 -7.12
CA ASP A 75 12.82 16.40 -6.73
C ASP A 75 13.12 17.27 -7.94
N LYS A 76 13.69 16.70 -8.99
CA LYS A 76 13.96 17.40 -10.26
C LYS A 76 12.68 17.93 -10.93
N GLU A 77 11.63 17.14 -10.97
CA GLU A 77 10.37 17.50 -11.66
C GLU A 77 9.50 18.47 -10.84
N PHE A 78 9.49 18.33 -9.51
CA PHE A 78 8.53 19.03 -8.65
C PHE A 78 9.16 19.82 -7.50
N ASN A 79 10.46 19.67 -7.27
CA ASN A 79 11.21 20.33 -6.17
C ASN A 79 10.63 20.05 -4.77
N SER A 80 9.78 19.03 -4.62
CA SER A 80 9.23 18.60 -3.32
C SER A 80 8.70 17.17 -3.36
N ILE A 81 8.80 16.49 -2.22
CA ILE A 81 8.04 15.29 -1.88
C ILE A 81 7.36 15.59 -0.55
N ASP A 82 6.03 15.73 -0.58
CA ASP A 82 5.24 16.05 0.61
C ASP A 82 4.64 14.79 1.25
N ILE A 83 4.34 13.77 0.43
CA ILE A 83 3.81 12.50 0.88
C ILE A 83 4.57 11.37 0.16
N TRP A 84 5.09 10.42 0.93
CA TRP A 84 5.67 9.17 0.43
C TRP A 84 4.85 7.99 0.91
N ILE A 85 4.43 7.12 -0.01
CA ILE A 85 3.63 5.94 0.32
C ILE A 85 4.37 4.67 -0.12
N ASN A 86 4.81 3.87 0.84
CA ASN A 86 5.31 2.53 0.59
C ASN A 86 4.11 1.59 0.44
N ASN A 87 3.66 1.43 -0.80
CA ASN A 87 2.50 0.60 -1.15
C ASN A 87 2.88 -0.66 -1.91
N ALA A 88 4.05 -0.71 -2.55
CA ALA A 88 4.52 -1.92 -3.22
C ALA A 88 4.47 -3.13 -2.27
N GLY A 89 3.95 -4.23 -2.78
CA GLY A 89 3.82 -5.46 -2.00
C GLY A 89 3.52 -6.65 -2.89
N VAL A 90 3.90 -7.83 -2.41
CA VAL A 90 3.63 -9.12 -3.03
C VAL A 90 3.06 -10.07 -1.98
N ASN A 91 2.32 -11.07 -2.42
CA ASN A 91 1.82 -12.10 -1.50
C ASN A 91 2.70 -13.35 -1.60
N GLN A 92 2.76 -14.14 -0.53
CA GLN A 92 3.38 -15.46 -0.62
C GLN A 92 2.43 -16.44 -1.32
N PRO A 93 2.95 -17.48 -2.00
CA PRO A 93 2.14 -18.61 -2.46
C PRO A 93 1.41 -19.29 -1.29
N ASP A 94 0.16 -19.77 -1.51
CA ASP A 94 -0.61 -20.50 -0.51
C ASP A 94 -0.03 -21.91 -0.27
N LYS A 95 1.10 -21.94 0.39
CA LYS A 95 1.86 -23.14 0.75
C LYS A 95 2.25 -23.11 2.23
N PRO A 96 2.36 -24.28 2.88
CA PRO A 96 3.01 -24.34 4.19
C PRO A 96 4.48 -23.92 4.07
N ILE A 97 5.06 -23.39 5.17
CA ILE A 97 6.41 -22.81 5.17
C ILE A 97 7.50 -23.77 4.65
N TRP A 98 7.36 -25.05 4.93
CA TRP A 98 8.35 -26.06 4.51
C TRP A 98 8.27 -26.44 3.02
N GLU A 99 7.29 -25.90 2.28
CA GLU A 99 7.16 -26.04 0.81
C GLU A 99 7.52 -24.75 0.07
N LEU A 100 7.79 -23.66 0.79
CA LEU A 100 8.28 -22.42 0.18
C LEU A 100 9.76 -22.57 -0.19
N THR A 101 10.11 -22.08 -1.37
CA THR A 101 11.52 -21.93 -1.75
C THR A 101 12.12 -20.70 -1.07
N GLU A 102 13.45 -20.67 -0.94
CA GLU A 102 14.16 -19.49 -0.43
C GLU A 102 13.84 -18.24 -1.26
N GLN A 103 13.75 -18.37 -2.59
CA GLN A 103 13.42 -17.28 -3.48
C GLN A 103 12.00 -16.71 -3.23
N GLU A 104 11.02 -17.60 -2.93
CA GLU A 104 9.67 -17.15 -2.57
C GLU A 104 9.65 -16.41 -1.22
N ILE A 105 10.45 -16.84 -0.26
CA ILE A 105 10.62 -16.19 1.04
C ILE A 105 11.30 -14.83 0.86
N ASP A 106 12.44 -14.81 0.16
CA ASP A 106 13.23 -13.61 -0.09
C ASP A 106 12.41 -12.54 -0.83
N LEU A 107 11.65 -12.95 -1.85
CA LEU A 107 10.81 -12.02 -2.60
C LEU A 107 9.83 -11.27 -1.70
N VAL A 108 9.14 -11.98 -0.80
CA VAL A 108 8.18 -11.36 0.12
C VAL A 108 8.88 -10.43 1.10
N LEU A 109 9.98 -10.87 1.69
CA LEU A 109 10.74 -10.07 2.66
C LEU A 109 11.40 -8.86 2.02
N ASP A 110 11.99 -9.02 0.83
CA ASP A 110 12.67 -7.93 0.13
C ASP A 110 11.68 -6.86 -0.35
N VAL A 111 10.51 -7.25 -0.88
CA VAL A 111 9.51 -6.29 -1.36
C VAL A 111 8.75 -5.67 -0.19
N ASP A 112 8.09 -6.50 0.64
CA ASP A 112 7.09 -6.04 1.62
C ASP A 112 7.71 -5.43 2.87
N LEU A 113 8.92 -5.85 3.24
CA LEU A 113 9.59 -5.37 4.44
C LEU A 113 10.78 -4.48 4.12
N LYS A 114 11.82 -5.02 3.48
CA LYS A 114 13.06 -4.29 3.21
C LYS A 114 12.82 -3.10 2.27
N GLY A 115 12.01 -3.28 1.22
CA GLY A 115 11.65 -2.19 0.30
C GLY A 115 10.98 -1.03 1.03
N ALA A 116 10.01 -1.32 1.91
CA ALA A 116 9.33 -0.30 2.70
C ALA A 116 10.26 0.37 3.73
N ILE A 117 11.18 -0.38 4.36
CA ILE A 117 12.20 0.17 5.27
C ILE A 117 13.13 1.13 4.52
N ILE A 118 13.69 0.72 3.38
CA ILE A 118 14.60 1.55 2.58
C ILE A 118 13.87 2.75 2.01
N GLY A 119 12.64 2.58 1.49
CA GLY A 119 11.80 3.68 1.03
C GLY A 119 11.54 4.71 2.12
N SER A 120 11.18 4.26 3.33
CA SER A 120 10.98 5.14 4.48
C SER A 120 12.27 5.87 4.88
N LYS A 121 13.42 5.15 4.91
CA LYS A 121 14.72 5.73 5.23
C LYS A 121 15.08 6.86 4.27
N LEU A 122 15.09 6.58 2.98
CA LEU A 122 15.51 7.54 1.95
C LEU A 122 14.53 8.72 1.84
N ALA A 123 13.22 8.47 1.95
CA ALA A 123 12.22 9.54 2.00
C ALA A 123 12.39 10.42 3.24
N LEU A 124 12.69 9.84 4.41
CA LEU A 124 12.96 10.59 5.64
C LEU A 124 14.23 11.43 5.51
N GLU A 125 15.32 10.89 4.94
CA GLU A 125 16.57 11.62 4.67
C GLU A 125 16.32 12.82 3.75
N TYR A 126 15.49 12.69 2.74
CA TYR A 126 15.10 13.80 1.85
C TYR A 126 14.24 14.84 2.57
N MET A 127 13.14 14.41 3.21
CA MET A 127 12.15 15.28 3.83
C MET A 127 12.70 16.02 5.07
N SER A 128 13.60 15.40 5.84
CA SER A 128 14.16 15.99 7.06
C SER A 128 14.95 17.28 6.80
N LYS A 129 15.51 17.45 5.60
CA LYS A 129 16.19 18.70 5.18
C LYS A 129 15.23 19.89 5.18
N LYS A 130 13.96 19.67 4.86
CA LYS A 130 12.88 20.68 4.83
C LYS A 130 12.03 20.66 6.10
N LYS A 131 12.24 19.70 7.00
CA LYS A 131 11.45 19.45 8.22
C LYS A 131 9.94 19.39 7.97
N GLN A 132 9.55 18.87 6.82
CA GLN A 132 8.16 18.79 6.39
C GLN A 132 7.94 17.58 5.50
N GLY A 133 6.84 16.85 5.73
CA GLY A 133 6.41 15.73 4.92
C GLY A 133 5.68 14.67 5.73
N ALA A 134 5.22 13.65 5.03
CA ALA A 134 4.57 12.49 5.64
C ALA A 134 4.97 11.20 4.92
N ILE A 135 5.24 10.16 5.68
CA ILE A 135 5.57 8.83 5.18
C ILE A 135 4.52 7.85 5.69
N TYR A 136 3.93 7.07 4.80
CA TYR A 136 2.94 6.07 5.13
C TYR A 136 3.36 4.69 4.63
N ASN A 137 3.22 3.69 5.50
CA ASN A 137 3.47 2.29 5.19
C ASN A 137 2.15 1.50 5.16
N ILE A 138 1.95 0.69 4.12
CA ILE A 138 0.76 -0.18 4.00
C ILE A 138 0.90 -1.39 4.92
N GLU A 139 -0.03 -1.52 5.86
CA GLU A 139 -0.26 -2.72 6.65
C GLU A 139 -1.01 -3.80 5.84
N GLY A 140 -1.03 -5.01 6.34
CA GLY A 140 -1.76 -6.13 5.74
C GLY A 140 -2.18 -7.15 6.78
N TYR A 141 -2.65 -8.32 6.32
CA TYR A 141 -2.98 -9.43 7.21
C TYR A 141 -1.76 -9.85 8.03
N GLY A 142 -1.92 -10.05 9.32
CA GLY A 142 -0.84 -10.32 10.27
C GLY A 142 -0.36 -9.09 11.06
N SER A 143 -0.61 -7.88 10.58
CA SER A 143 -0.26 -6.64 11.30
C SER A 143 -0.86 -6.54 12.70
N ASN A 144 -1.98 -7.21 12.96
CA ASN A 144 -2.72 -7.25 14.22
C ASN A 144 -2.62 -8.60 14.95
N ASP A 145 -1.54 -9.36 14.72
CA ASP A 145 -1.29 -10.70 15.25
C ASP A 145 -2.27 -11.80 14.74
N ALA A 146 -3.10 -11.50 13.75
CA ALA A 146 -3.92 -12.52 13.11
C ALA A 146 -3.04 -13.49 12.31
N MET A 147 -3.34 -14.79 12.43
CA MET A 147 -2.56 -15.86 11.80
C MET A 147 -3.43 -16.69 10.89
N MET A 148 -2.88 -17.08 9.73
CA MET A 148 -3.54 -17.97 8.77
C MET A 148 -2.50 -18.90 8.14
N LYS A 149 -2.89 -20.15 7.91
CA LYS A 149 -2.10 -21.08 7.11
C LYS A 149 -1.83 -20.46 5.72
N GLY A 150 -0.63 -20.64 5.21
CA GLY A 150 -0.23 -20.10 3.90
C GLY A 150 0.18 -18.62 3.91
N LEU A 151 0.21 -17.95 5.07
CA LEU A 151 0.60 -16.54 5.18
C LEU A 151 1.70 -16.28 6.23
N SER A 152 2.53 -17.28 6.53
CA SER A 152 3.54 -17.16 7.60
C SER A 152 4.58 -16.06 7.32
N ILE A 153 5.13 -15.99 6.11
CA ILE A 153 6.15 -14.99 5.75
C ILE A 153 5.48 -13.63 5.48
N TYR A 154 4.36 -13.64 4.76
CA TYR A 154 3.60 -12.40 4.52
C TYR A 154 3.15 -11.76 5.84
N GLY A 155 2.55 -12.53 6.75
CA GLY A 155 2.13 -12.03 8.05
C GLY A 155 3.30 -11.53 8.89
N THR A 156 4.45 -12.22 8.84
CA THR A 156 5.69 -11.77 9.49
C THR A 156 6.15 -10.42 8.93
N SER A 157 6.20 -10.24 7.61
CA SER A 157 6.59 -8.96 7.00
C SER A 157 5.64 -7.82 7.40
N LYS A 158 4.32 -8.07 7.41
CA LYS A 158 3.32 -7.06 7.77
C LYS A 158 3.32 -6.74 9.28
N ARG A 159 3.62 -7.71 10.13
CA ARG A 159 3.84 -7.45 11.55
C ARG A 159 5.11 -6.64 11.81
N ALA A 160 6.18 -6.99 11.10
CA ALA A 160 7.45 -6.26 11.17
C ALA A 160 7.30 -4.80 10.69
N ILE A 161 6.55 -4.55 9.60
CA ILE A 161 6.26 -3.18 9.11
C ILE A 161 5.47 -2.39 10.16
N THR A 162 4.51 -3.00 10.85
CA THR A 162 3.78 -2.33 11.93
C THR A 162 4.72 -1.86 13.03
N TYR A 163 5.60 -2.75 13.50
CA TYR A 163 6.59 -2.41 14.53
C TYR A 163 7.57 -1.34 14.02
N PHE A 164 8.15 -1.55 12.83
CA PHE A 164 9.09 -0.61 12.22
C PHE A 164 8.49 0.80 12.12
N THR A 165 7.25 0.91 11.61
CA THR A 165 6.61 2.21 11.43
C THR A 165 6.38 2.93 12.75
N GLN A 166 6.00 2.20 13.80
CA GLN A 166 5.83 2.76 15.15
C GLN A 166 7.17 3.20 15.75
N ALA A 167 8.22 2.40 15.60
CA ALA A 167 9.56 2.73 16.05
C ALA A 167 10.09 3.97 15.32
N LEU A 168 9.97 4.02 13.99
CA LEU A 168 10.39 5.16 13.18
C LEU A 168 9.61 6.44 13.53
N ALA A 169 8.32 6.32 13.81
CA ALA A 169 7.51 7.45 14.27
C ALA A 169 8.02 8.03 15.60
N LYS A 170 8.41 7.15 16.52
CA LYS A 170 9.01 7.54 17.81
C LYS A 170 10.36 8.22 17.61
N GLU A 171 11.23 7.65 16.80
CA GLU A 171 12.54 8.25 16.46
C GLU A 171 12.36 9.64 15.80
N SER A 172 11.42 9.75 14.84
CA SER A 172 11.10 11.03 14.17
C SER A 172 10.66 12.12 15.17
N GLU A 173 9.85 11.73 16.16
CA GLU A 173 9.37 12.63 17.21
C GLU A 173 10.49 13.06 18.16
N GLU A 174 11.27 12.11 18.68
CA GLU A 174 12.38 12.37 19.60
C GLU A 174 13.47 13.23 18.95
N LEU A 175 13.78 12.99 17.68
CA LEU A 175 14.76 13.76 16.90
C LEU A 175 14.18 15.05 16.27
N LYS A 176 12.89 15.31 16.49
CA LYS A 176 12.20 16.54 16.00
C LYS A 176 12.39 16.76 14.50
N THR A 177 12.26 15.70 13.70
CA THR A 177 12.42 15.79 12.25
C THR A 177 11.35 16.63 11.57
N GLY A 178 10.18 16.78 12.17
CA GLY A 178 9.00 17.45 11.61
C GLY A 178 8.23 16.57 10.62
N ILE A 179 8.61 15.29 10.48
CA ILE A 179 7.99 14.36 9.52
C ILE A 179 6.94 13.49 10.22
N ILE A 180 5.77 13.40 9.62
CA ILE A 180 4.69 12.50 10.05
C ILE A 180 4.98 11.10 9.53
N ILE A 181 4.96 10.12 10.42
CA ILE A 181 5.07 8.71 10.07
C ILE A 181 3.76 8.04 10.43
N GLY A 182 3.14 7.33 9.48
CA GLY A 182 1.83 6.71 9.70
C GLY A 182 1.69 5.34 9.03
N ARG A 183 0.62 4.66 9.40
CA ARG A 183 0.26 3.33 8.90
C ARG A 183 -1.09 3.41 8.20
N LEU A 184 -1.18 2.75 7.05
CA LEU A 184 -2.43 2.59 6.30
C LEU A 184 -2.87 1.14 6.38
N SER A 185 -4.06 0.90 6.94
CA SER A 185 -4.62 -0.43 7.14
C SER A 185 -5.87 -0.62 6.25
N PRO A 186 -5.69 -1.10 5.02
CA PRO A 186 -6.77 -1.16 4.03
C PRO A 186 -7.82 -2.25 4.34
N GLY A 187 -7.50 -3.24 5.17
CA GLY A 187 -8.34 -4.41 5.36
C GLY A 187 -8.29 -5.37 4.18
N ILE A 188 -9.38 -6.09 3.93
CA ILE A 188 -9.50 -7.05 2.84
C ILE A 188 -9.98 -6.33 1.58
N MET A 189 -9.17 -6.39 0.51
CA MET A 189 -9.52 -5.80 -0.78
C MET A 189 -9.67 -6.87 -1.86
N ILE A 190 -10.69 -6.73 -2.69
CA ILE A 190 -10.90 -7.61 -3.84
C ILE A 190 -10.06 -7.11 -5.00
N THR A 191 -8.87 -7.67 -5.15
CA THR A 191 -7.86 -7.29 -6.15
C THR A 191 -7.17 -8.51 -6.73
N ASP A 192 -6.46 -8.34 -7.83
CA ASP A 192 -5.58 -9.36 -8.41
C ASP A 192 -4.48 -9.83 -7.44
N PHE A 193 -4.18 -9.03 -6.42
CA PHE A 193 -3.25 -9.39 -5.36
C PHE A 193 -3.69 -10.67 -4.62
N ILE A 194 -5.00 -10.83 -4.40
CA ILE A 194 -5.56 -12.04 -3.79
C ILE A 194 -5.56 -13.20 -4.79
N THR A 195 -5.94 -12.95 -6.04
CA THR A 195 -6.01 -14.00 -7.06
C THR A 195 -4.62 -14.50 -7.48
N ASN A 196 -3.61 -13.62 -7.50
CA ASN A 196 -2.24 -13.99 -7.85
C ASN A 196 -1.49 -14.73 -6.72
N ALA A 197 -1.87 -14.52 -5.45
CA ALA A 197 -1.31 -15.26 -4.32
C ALA A 197 -1.56 -16.75 -4.38
N LEU A 198 -2.57 -17.12 -5.11
CA LEU A 198 -3.05 -18.49 -5.17
C LEU A 198 -2.39 -19.32 -6.29
N GLY A 199 -1.29 -18.82 -6.89
CA GLY A 199 -0.50 -19.57 -7.88
C GLY A 199 -1.03 -19.53 -9.32
N ASP A 200 -0.16 -19.85 -10.23
CA ASP A 200 -0.19 -19.62 -11.66
C ASP A 200 -1.46 -20.08 -12.40
N LYS A 201 -1.86 -19.23 -13.35
CA LYS A 201 -2.69 -19.52 -14.52
C LYS A 201 -4.14 -19.99 -14.31
N GLY A 202 -4.97 -19.02 -13.97
CA GLY A 202 -6.40 -19.12 -14.31
C GLY A 202 -7.26 -19.83 -13.29
N LYS A 203 -8.10 -19.06 -12.59
CA LYS A 203 -9.24 -19.49 -11.77
C LYS A 203 -8.90 -20.44 -10.63
N ILE A 204 -8.27 -19.91 -9.61
CA ILE A 204 -8.32 -20.59 -8.33
C ILE A 204 -9.70 -20.34 -7.74
N GLU A 205 -10.43 -21.41 -7.55
CA GLU A 205 -11.65 -21.38 -6.77
C GLU A 205 -11.28 -21.22 -5.30
N LEU A 206 -11.46 -20.02 -4.78
CA LEU A 206 -11.38 -19.79 -3.35
C LEU A 206 -12.34 -20.75 -2.61
N PRO A 207 -11.91 -21.35 -1.50
CA PRO A 207 -12.83 -22.14 -0.68
C PRO A 207 -14.07 -21.33 -0.31
N GLU A 208 -15.23 -21.93 -0.32
CA GLU A 208 -16.50 -21.24 -0.05
C GLU A 208 -16.51 -20.47 1.28
N LYS A 209 -15.83 -21.00 2.32
CA LYS A 209 -15.65 -20.30 3.59
C LYS A 209 -14.88 -18.98 3.41
N THR A 210 -13.84 -18.98 2.58
CA THR A 210 -13.03 -17.79 2.28
C THR A 210 -13.82 -16.78 1.47
N LYS A 211 -14.54 -17.22 0.42
CA LYS A 211 -15.46 -16.35 -0.35
C LYS A 211 -16.48 -15.68 0.56
N LYS A 212 -17.08 -16.46 1.49
CA LYS A 212 -18.05 -15.92 2.44
C LYS A 212 -17.44 -14.81 3.33
N VAL A 213 -16.23 -15.02 3.86
CA VAL A 213 -15.54 -14.00 4.66
C VAL A 213 -15.22 -12.76 3.81
N TYR A 214 -14.76 -12.96 2.59
CA TYR A 214 -14.45 -11.85 1.67
C TYR A 214 -15.71 -11.08 1.27
N ASN A 215 -16.83 -11.77 1.04
CA ASN A 215 -18.12 -11.13 0.78
C ASN A 215 -18.65 -10.32 1.98
N ILE A 216 -18.29 -10.70 3.21
CA ILE A 216 -18.66 -9.94 4.42
C ILE A 216 -17.70 -8.77 4.67
N LEU A 217 -16.40 -9.01 4.62
CA LEU A 217 -15.39 -8.06 5.08
C LEU A 217 -14.68 -7.30 3.97
N GLY A 218 -14.67 -7.82 2.73
CA GLY A 218 -13.96 -7.23 1.61
C GLY A 218 -14.61 -5.95 1.08
N ASP A 219 -13.81 -5.15 0.40
CA ASP A 219 -14.26 -3.98 -0.35
C ASP A 219 -13.42 -3.84 -1.63
N TYR A 220 -13.90 -3.04 -2.58
CA TYR A 220 -13.13 -2.68 -3.77
C TYR A 220 -12.05 -1.65 -3.43
N PRO A 221 -10.93 -1.63 -4.17
CA PRO A 221 -9.79 -0.75 -3.90
C PRO A 221 -10.14 0.75 -3.96
N ASP A 222 -11.05 1.16 -4.83
CA ASP A 222 -11.50 2.55 -4.98
C ASP A 222 -12.16 3.09 -3.71
N VAL A 223 -13.05 2.28 -3.10
CA VAL A 223 -13.74 2.63 -1.85
C VAL A 223 -12.75 2.75 -0.69
N VAL A 224 -11.79 1.82 -0.63
CA VAL A 224 -10.76 1.84 0.42
C VAL A 224 -9.80 3.01 0.22
N ALA A 225 -9.38 3.25 -1.01
CA ALA A 225 -8.48 4.34 -1.37
C ALA A 225 -9.06 5.71 -0.99
N GLU A 226 -10.37 5.93 -1.22
CA GLU A 226 -11.02 7.19 -0.86
C GLU A 226 -10.91 7.48 0.65
N PHE A 227 -11.18 6.47 1.48
CA PHE A 227 -11.03 6.62 2.92
C PHE A 227 -9.59 6.91 3.34
N LEU A 228 -8.62 6.16 2.78
CA LEU A 228 -7.22 6.32 3.13
C LEU A 228 -6.67 7.68 2.69
N VAL A 229 -6.98 8.12 1.47
CA VAL A 229 -6.52 9.42 0.94
C VAL A 229 -7.11 10.57 1.74
N ASN A 230 -8.41 10.55 2.03
CA ASN A 230 -9.05 11.57 2.87
C ASN A 230 -8.43 11.59 4.27
N GLY A 231 -8.13 10.41 4.83
CA GLY A 231 -7.43 10.28 6.10
C GLY A 231 -6.03 10.87 6.08
N MET A 232 -5.25 10.62 5.02
CA MET A 232 -3.90 11.18 4.86
C MET A 232 -3.90 12.70 4.67
N LEU A 233 -4.81 13.22 3.84
CA LEU A 233 -4.91 14.66 3.56
C LEU A 233 -5.33 15.49 4.78
N SER A 234 -6.14 14.91 5.67
CA SER A 234 -6.61 15.56 6.90
C SER A 234 -5.71 15.32 8.11
N ASN A 235 -4.74 14.40 8.02
CA ASN A 235 -3.93 14.02 9.16
C ASN A 235 -2.84 15.04 9.49
N THR A 236 -2.74 15.35 10.77
CA THR A 236 -1.68 16.19 11.34
C THR A 236 -0.91 15.49 12.47
N LYS A 237 -1.24 14.22 12.76
CA LYS A 237 -0.68 13.49 13.90
C LYS A 237 0.39 12.50 13.45
N ASN A 238 1.47 12.47 14.20
CA ASN A 238 2.48 11.42 14.07
C ASN A 238 1.96 10.09 14.64
N ASN A 239 2.54 8.96 14.20
CA ASN A 239 2.17 7.59 14.60
C ASN A 239 0.69 7.24 14.39
N VAL A 240 0.04 7.85 13.40
CA VAL A 240 -1.37 7.58 13.10
C VAL A 240 -1.55 6.20 12.45
N LYS A 241 -2.66 5.54 12.75
CA LYS A 241 -3.18 4.40 11.99
C LYS A 241 -4.48 4.82 11.30
N ILE A 242 -4.46 4.89 9.97
CA ILE A 242 -5.66 5.12 9.16
C ILE A 242 -6.19 3.75 8.76
N GLU A 243 -7.25 3.29 9.42
CA GLU A 243 -7.75 1.92 9.34
C GLU A 243 -9.17 1.86 8.78
N TRP A 244 -9.31 1.25 7.61
CA TRP A 244 -10.61 1.07 6.96
C TRP A 244 -11.48 0.00 7.63
N LEU A 245 -10.91 -1.17 7.89
CA LEU A 245 -11.62 -2.30 8.50
C LEU A 245 -11.27 -2.43 9.98
N THR A 246 -11.88 -1.60 10.81
CA THR A 246 -11.71 -1.68 12.27
C THR A 246 -12.44 -2.92 12.83
N ASN A 247 -12.02 -3.39 14.02
CA ASN A 247 -12.70 -4.51 14.70
C ASN A 247 -14.20 -4.25 14.89
N ARG A 248 -14.58 -3.00 15.20
CA ARG A 248 -16.01 -2.62 15.35
C ARG A 248 -16.76 -2.73 14.02
N LYS A 249 -16.15 -2.27 12.92
CA LYS A 249 -16.74 -2.37 11.57
C LYS A 249 -16.85 -3.83 11.13
N ALA A 250 -15.85 -4.65 11.41
CA ALA A 250 -15.85 -6.08 11.11
C ALA A 250 -16.97 -6.81 11.89
N ALA A 251 -17.07 -6.56 13.21
CA ALA A 251 -18.13 -7.15 14.02
C ALA A 251 -19.52 -6.75 13.53
N TRP A 252 -19.72 -5.47 13.22
CA TRP A 252 -21.00 -4.98 12.68
C TRP A 252 -21.34 -5.63 11.33
N ARG A 253 -20.36 -5.80 10.45
CA ARG A 253 -20.55 -6.48 9.16
C ARG A 253 -20.94 -7.94 9.32
N PHE A 254 -20.36 -8.67 10.27
CA PHE A 254 -20.77 -10.03 10.58
C PHE A 254 -22.20 -10.09 11.13
N MET A 255 -22.59 -9.20 12.03
CA MET A 255 -23.96 -9.15 12.57
C MET A 255 -24.99 -8.86 11.48
N THR A 256 -24.65 -8.03 10.52
CA THR A 256 -25.58 -7.59 9.46
C THR A 256 -25.46 -8.41 8.16
N ALA A 257 -24.58 -9.42 8.09
CA ALA A 257 -24.28 -10.17 6.87
C ALA A 257 -25.51 -10.84 6.24
N ASN A 258 -26.46 -11.28 7.05
CA ASN A 258 -27.71 -11.89 6.55
C ASN A 258 -28.64 -10.89 5.84
N PHE A 259 -28.56 -9.63 6.19
CA PHE A 259 -29.36 -8.53 5.62
C PHE A 259 -28.65 -7.81 4.49
N ASN A 260 -27.31 -7.73 4.55
CA ASN A 260 -26.45 -7.05 3.56
C ASN A 260 -25.66 -8.07 2.76
N LYS A 261 -26.34 -8.83 1.90
CA LYS A 261 -25.68 -9.83 1.04
C LYS A 261 -24.86 -9.12 -0.04
N ARG A 262 -23.54 -9.36 -0.02
CA ARG A 262 -22.61 -8.93 -1.05
C ARG A 262 -22.02 -10.15 -1.72
N ASP A 263 -21.75 -10.06 -3.01
CA ASP A 263 -21.13 -11.14 -3.78
C ASP A 263 -20.10 -10.52 -4.75
N PHE A 264 -18.83 -10.77 -4.46
CA PHE A 264 -17.71 -10.30 -5.27
C PHE A 264 -17.20 -11.36 -6.26
N PHE A 265 -17.72 -12.60 -6.19
CA PHE A 265 -17.15 -13.74 -6.92
C PHE A 265 -18.12 -14.36 -7.93
N SER A 266 -19.42 -14.14 -7.82
CA SER A 266 -20.37 -14.52 -8.86
C SER A 266 -20.22 -13.60 -10.06
N LYS A 267 -20.02 -14.17 -11.22
CA LYS A 267 -19.96 -13.39 -12.48
C LYS A 267 -21.27 -12.62 -12.66
N LYS A 268 -21.16 -11.30 -12.84
CA LYS A 268 -22.20 -10.54 -13.51
C LYS A 268 -22.21 -10.84 -14.99
#